data_609f8cc4230f7b234648ad8e22082005
#
_entry.id   609f8cc4230f7b234648ad8e22082005
#
_cell.length_a   1.000
_cell.length_b   1.000
_cell.length_c   1.000
_cell.angle_alpha   90.00
_cell.angle_beta   90.00
_cell.angle_gamma   90.00
#
_symmetry.space_group_name_H-M   'P 1'
#
loop_
_entity.id
_entity.type
_entity.pdbx_description
1 polymer ?
#
loop_
_entity_poly.entity_id
_entity_poly.type
_entity_poly.pdbx_seq_one_letter_code
_entity_poly.pdbx_strand_id
1 'polypeptide(L)' 'MIEVMIADDQELMRDSLHILLSTKADIHICSLVKNGKEVLAQIPETKPDVILMDIRMP' A
#
# COMPACT_ATOMS: atom_id res chain seq x y z
N MET A 1 -2.38 -7.29 14.21
CA MET A 1 -2.59 -7.17 12.76
C MET A 1 -1.58 -6.19 12.17
N ILE A 2 -0.98 -6.54 11.06
CA ILE A 2 0.01 -5.68 10.40
C ILE A 2 -0.71 -4.74 9.43
N GLU A 3 -0.51 -3.43 9.61
CA GLU A 3 -1.10 -2.43 8.73
C GLU A 3 -0.15 -2.18 7.56
N VAL A 4 -0.62 -2.41 6.34
CA VAL A 4 0.21 -2.33 5.13
C VAL A 4 -0.36 -1.29 4.18
N MET A 5 0.52 -0.41 3.70
CA MET A 5 0.21 0.52 2.62
C MET A 5 0.84 0.01 1.34
N ILE A 6 0.10 0.00 0.24
CA ILE A 6 0.62 -0.38 -1.07
C ILE A 6 0.75 0.86 -1.93
N ALA A 7 1.96 1.12 -2.42
CA ALA A 7 2.26 2.28 -3.26
C ALA A 7 2.80 1.83 -4.60
N ASP A 8 2.01 1.99 -5.65
CA ASP A 8 2.39 1.58 -7.00
C ASP A 8 1.63 2.45 -8.01
N ASP A 9 2.32 2.93 -9.05
CA ASP A 9 1.69 3.77 -10.05
C ASP A 9 0.87 2.97 -11.07
N GLN A 10 1.02 1.65 -11.09
CA GLN A 10 0.25 0.76 -11.98
C GLN A 10 -0.96 0.22 -11.23
N GLU A 11 -2.14 0.58 -11.71
CA GLU A 11 -3.38 0.19 -11.06
C GLU A 11 -3.54 -1.33 -10.97
N LEU A 12 -3.21 -2.04 -12.05
CA LEU A 12 -3.35 -3.50 -12.07
C LEU A 12 -2.46 -4.16 -11.02
N MET A 13 -1.22 -3.70 -10.91
CA MET A 13 -0.28 -4.24 -9.91
C MET A 13 -0.78 -3.94 -8.50
N ARG A 14 -1.25 -2.71 -8.26
CA ARG A 14 -1.78 -2.29 -6.98
C ARG A 14 -2.96 -3.17 -6.56
N ASP A 15 -3.90 -3.37 -7.49
CA ASP A 15 -5.09 -4.19 -7.23
C ASP A 15 -4.72 -5.66 -7.00
N SER A 16 -3.77 -6.18 -7.77
CA SER A 16 -3.32 -7.56 -7.62
C SER A 16 -2.69 -7.80 -6.25
N LEU A 17 -1.83 -6.89 -5.81
CA LEU A 17 -1.21 -6.98 -4.49
C LEU A 17 -2.25 -6.87 -3.39
N HIS A 18 -3.24 -5.98 -3.56
CA HIS A 18 -4.32 -5.82 -2.59
C HIS A 18 -5.08 -7.13 -2.41
N ILE A 19 -5.48 -7.75 -3.52
CA ILE A 19 -6.20 -9.02 -3.48
C ILE A 19 -5.37 -10.11 -2.83
N LEU A 20 -4.12 -10.24 -3.26
CA LEU A 20 -3.22 -11.28 -2.76
C LEU A 20 -2.99 -11.16 -1.26
N LEU A 21 -2.69 -9.95 -0.78
CA LEU A 21 -2.39 -9.74 0.62
C LEU A 21 -3.64 -9.77 1.50
N SER A 22 -4.80 -9.45 0.92
CA SER A 22 -6.07 -9.50 1.66
C SER A 22 -6.47 -10.93 2.06
N THR A 23 -5.84 -11.95 1.46
CA THR A 23 -6.10 -13.34 1.86
C THR A 23 -5.39 -13.71 3.17
N LYS A 24 -4.50 -12.87 3.67
CA LYS A 24 -3.75 -13.13 4.90
C LYS A 24 -4.52 -12.57 6.09
N ALA A 25 -4.78 -13.42 7.09
CA ALA A 25 -5.60 -13.03 8.23
C ALA A 25 -4.94 -11.99 9.13
N ASP A 26 -3.63 -11.93 9.14
CA ASP A 26 -2.86 -11.05 10.02
C ASP A 26 -2.41 -9.76 9.32
N ILE A 27 -2.83 -9.53 8.09
CA ILE A 27 -2.48 -8.34 7.31
C ILE A 27 -3.74 -7.55 6.99
N HIS A 28 -3.67 -6.23 7.21
CA HIS A 28 -4.73 -5.30 6.84
C HIS A 28 -4.16 -4.25 5.88
N ILE A 29 -4.79 -4.08 4.72
CA ILE A 29 -4.38 -3.05 3.76
C ILE A 29 -5.06 -1.76 4.16
N CYS A 30 -4.29 -0.85 4.75
CA CYS A 30 -4.83 0.40 5.27
C CYS A 30 -4.91 1.51 4.22
N SER A 31 -4.14 1.40 3.14
CA SER A 31 -4.16 2.42 2.10
C SER A 31 -3.59 1.89 0.80
N LEU A 32 -4.12 2.38 -0.32
CA LEU A 32 -3.62 2.13 -1.66
C LEU A 32 -3.32 3.49 -2.28
N VAL A 33 -2.07 3.72 -2.64
CA VAL A 33 -1.66 5.00 -3.20
C VAL A 33 -0.86 4.79 -4.48
N LYS A 34 -0.79 5.81 -5.32
CA LYS A 34 -0.21 5.68 -6.66
C LYS A 34 1.13 6.39 -6.84
N ASN A 35 1.55 7.19 -5.87
CA ASN A 35 2.84 7.89 -5.97
C ASN A 35 3.36 8.25 -4.58
N GLY A 36 4.62 8.71 -4.55
CA GLY A 36 5.28 9.05 -3.29
C GLY A 36 4.63 10.21 -2.56
N LYS A 37 4.05 11.15 -3.29
CA LYS A 37 3.35 12.29 -2.69
C LYS A 37 2.14 11.81 -1.89
N GLU A 38 1.39 10.86 -2.44
CA GLU A 38 0.25 10.27 -1.73
C GLU A 38 0.70 9.46 -0.52
N VAL A 39 1.86 8.78 -0.63
CA VAL A 39 2.42 8.05 0.50
C VAL A 39 2.61 9.00 1.69
N LEU A 40 3.26 10.13 1.44
CA LEU A 40 3.53 11.10 2.51
C LEU A 40 2.25 11.67 3.10
N ALA A 41 1.24 11.89 2.25
CA ALA A 41 -0.04 12.43 2.71
C ALA A 41 -0.82 11.41 3.55
N GLN A 42 -0.70 10.12 3.24
CA GLN A 42 -1.49 9.07 3.88
C GLN A 42 -0.86 8.50 5.15
N ILE A 43 0.47 8.62 5.32
CA ILE A 43 1.13 8.06 6.49
C ILE A 43 0.52 8.54 7.81
N PRO A 44 0.32 9.85 8.04
CA PRO A 44 -0.26 10.29 9.30
C PRO A 44 -1.73 9.87 9.47
N GLU A 45 -2.44 9.66 8.36
CA GLU A 45 -3.85 9.29 8.40
C GLU A 45 -4.05 7.80 8.70
N THR A 46 -3.20 6.93 8.11
CA THR A 46 -3.38 5.48 8.16
C THR A 46 -2.37 4.77 9.04
N LYS A 47 -1.24 5.39 9.34
CA LYS A 47 -0.18 4.87 10.23
C LYS A 47 0.22 3.44 9.90
N PRO A 48 0.72 3.19 8.68
CA PRO A 48 1.09 1.83 8.29
C PRO A 48 2.32 1.34 9.04
N ASP A 49 2.37 0.02 9.28
CA ASP A 49 3.56 -0.63 9.81
C ASP A 49 4.58 -0.91 8.73
N VAL A 50 4.08 -1.19 7.51
CA VAL A 50 4.90 -1.54 6.35
C VAL A 50 4.36 -0.83 5.13
N ILE A 51 5.25 -0.34 4.28
CA ILE A 51 4.89 0.25 3.00
C ILE A 51 5.56 -0.58 1.89
N LEU A 52 4.73 -1.19 1.03
CA LEU A 52 5.22 -1.87 -0.16
C LEU A 52 5.25 -0.85 -1.29
N MET A 53 6.45 -0.46 -1.71
CA MET A 53 6.62 0.61 -2.68
C MET A 53 7.38 0.11 -3.90
N ASP A 54 6.86 0.41 -5.09
CA ASP A 54 7.58 0.14 -6.34
C ASP A 54 8.70 1.18 -6.47
N ILE A 55 9.95 0.69 -6.52
CA ILE A 55 11.12 1.57 -6.59
C ILE A 55 11.22 2.31 -7.93
N ARG A 56 10.44 1.91 -8.93
CA ARG A 56 10.41 2.59 -10.24
C ARG A 56 9.40 3.71 -10.30
N MET A 57 8.65 3.89 -9.22
CA MET A 57 7.63 4.93 -9.14
C MET A 57 8.29 6.30 -9.09
N PRO A 58 7.86 7.25 -9.93
CA PRO A 58 8.43 8.60 -9.94
C PRO A 58 8.19 9.38 -8.66
#